data_416092d78f3e4c9faf377f45f626fda1
#
_entry.id   416092d78f3e4c9faf377f45f626fda1
#
_cell.length_a   1.000
_cell.length_b   1.000
_cell.length_c   1.000
_cell.angle_alpha   90.00
_cell.angle_beta   90.00
_cell.angle_gamma   90.00
#
_symmetry.space_group_name_H-M   'P 1'
#
loop_
_entity.id
_entity.type
_entity.pdbx_description
1 polymer ?
#
loop_
_entity_poly.entity_id
_entity_poly.type
_entity_poly.pdbx_seq_one_letter_code
_entity_poly.pdbx_strand_id
1 'polypeptide(L)'
;MYKRQALDSLTYTREEIERIVRVAFNLAQNRRKKLTSVDKENVLSSSKLWRQVVNEVKADYPDVEVNHLLVDACSMHLITHPTQFDVIVTENLFGDILSDEASVIPGSLGLSPSASFGEQGTRLYEPIHGSAPDIANQDKANPFGMVLSLALCLKESLNQEQAAIELEKHVFKLIKSGHTTADLGGSHKTSEIFK
;
A
#
# COMPACT_ATOMS: atom_id res chain seq x y z
N MET A 1 -4.81 -0.65 45.51
CA MET A 1 -5.40 -0.25 44.24
C MET A 1 -4.63 -0.97 43.12
N TYR A 2 -5.17 -2.04 42.55
CA TYR A 2 -4.52 -2.76 41.45
C TYR A 2 -4.58 -1.85 40.21
N LYS A 3 -3.42 -1.36 39.74
CA LYS A 3 -3.35 -0.69 38.45
C LYS A 3 -3.64 -1.75 37.38
N ARG A 4 -4.76 -1.62 36.67
CA ARG A 4 -4.99 -2.42 35.46
C ARG A 4 -3.96 -1.99 34.44
N GLN A 5 -3.18 -2.94 33.93
CA GLN A 5 -2.11 -2.69 32.97
C GLN A 5 -2.30 -3.63 31.78
N ALA A 6 -2.13 -3.13 30.57
CA ALA A 6 -2.01 -3.90 29.34
C ALA A 6 -0.61 -3.67 28.75
N LEU A 7 -0.08 -4.67 28.08
CA LEU A 7 1.21 -4.63 27.42
C LEU A 7 1.11 -5.32 26.07
N ASP A 8 1.54 -4.65 25.02
CA ASP A 8 1.76 -5.22 23.69
C ASP A 8 3.26 -5.20 23.37
N SER A 9 3.74 -6.23 22.70
CA SER A 9 5.13 -6.33 22.27
C SER A 9 5.23 -6.21 20.77
N LEU A 10 6.01 -5.26 20.28
CA LEU A 10 6.35 -5.05 18.88
C LEU A 10 7.80 -5.45 18.66
N THR A 11 8.04 -6.49 17.88
CA THR A 11 9.38 -7.01 17.60
C THR A 11 9.59 -7.16 16.10
N TYR A 12 10.75 -6.73 15.62
CA TYR A 12 11.22 -6.94 14.26
C TYR A 12 12.67 -7.38 14.30
N THR A 13 13.01 -8.40 13.52
CA THR A 13 14.41 -8.79 13.31
C THR A 13 15.01 -7.95 12.18
N ARG A 14 16.34 -7.91 12.14
CA ARG A 14 17.09 -7.25 11.07
C ARG A 14 16.72 -7.82 9.69
N GLU A 15 16.62 -9.14 9.60
CA GLU A 15 16.34 -9.87 8.36
C GLU A 15 14.93 -9.55 7.82
N GLU A 16 13.95 -9.45 8.70
CA GLU A 16 12.58 -9.06 8.32
C GLU A 16 12.54 -7.64 7.76
N ILE A 17 13.23 -6.70 8.42
CA ILE A 17 13.32 -5.30 7.96
C ILE A 17 14.06 -5.25 6.62
N GLU A 18 15.20 -5.90 6.50
CA GLU A 18 16.00 -5.89 5.28
C GLU A 18 15.21 -6.42 4.08
N ARG A 19 14.45 -7.50 4.28
CA ARG A 19 13.63 -8.11 3.22
C ARG A 19 12.63 -7.12 2.63
N ILE A 20 11.83 -6.45 3.46
CA ILE A 20 10.83 -5.48 2.96
C ILE A 20 11.48 -4.21 2.42
N VAL A 21 12.55 -3.76 3.03
CA VAL A 21 13.30 -2.59 2.56
C VAL A 21 13.88 -2.81 1.17
N ARG A 22 14.45 -3.99 0.88
CA ARG A 22 14.93 -4.34 -0.45
C ARG A 22 13.81 -4.37 -1.50
N VAL A 23 12.62 -4.86 -1.13
CA VAL A 23 11.44 -4.78 -2.02
C VAL A 23 11.12 -3.33 -2.36
N ALA A 24 11.11 -2.46 -1.36
CA ALA A 24 10.81 -1.04 -1.55
C ALA A 24 11.87 -0.31 -2.42
N PHE A 25 13.16 -0.61 -2.24
CA PHE A 25 14.21 -0.07 -3.09
C PHE A 25 14.09 -0.53 -4.54
N ASN A 26 13.81 -1.81 -4.77
CA ASN A 26 13.59 -2.36 -6.12
C ASN A 26 12.38 -1.70 -6.81
N LEU A 27 11.31 -1.47 -6.08
CA LEU A 27 10.15 -0.72 -6.59
C LEU A 27 10.54 0.73 -6.94
N ALA A 28 11.26 1.42 -6.06
CA ALA A 28 11.68 2.79 -6.28
C ALA A 28 12.60 2.93 -7.51
N GLN A 29 13.54 1.98 -7.74
CA GLN A 29 14.41 1.98 -8.92
C GLN A 29 13.64 1.99 -10.25
N ASN A 30 12.50 1.29 -10.29
CA ASN A 30 11.66 1.18 -11.48
C ASN A 30 10.60 2.29 -11.58
N ARG A 31 10.63 3.27 -10.64
CA ARG A 31 9.70 4.40 -10.57
C ARG A 31 10.49 5.72 -10.60
N ARG A 32 10.13 6.68 -9.75
CA ARG A 32 10.76 8.02 -9.70
C ARG A 32 12.07 8.06 -8.90
N LYS A 33 12.57 6.91 -8.45
CA LYS A 33 13.80 6.74 -7.66
C LYS A 33 13.77 7.48 -6.31
N LYS A 34 12.60 7.56 -5.70
CA LYS A 34 12.41 8.18 -4.37
C LYS A 34 11.81 7.17 -3.40
N LEU A 35 12.45 6.98 -2.27
CA LEU A 35 12.00 6.14 -1.19
C LEU A 35 11.84 6.96 0.09
N THR A 36 10.64 6.96 0.67
CA THR A 36 10.39 7.53 1.99
C THR A 36 10.29 6.39 2.99
N SER A 37 11.24 6.33 3.91
CA SER A 37 11.23 5.40 5.04
C SER A 37 10.53 6.07 6.21
N VAL A 38 9.46 5.43 6.71
CA VAL A 38 8.63 5.97 7.79
C VAL A 38 8.79 5.13 9.04
N ASP A 39 9.01 5.80 10.16
CA ASP A 39 9.27 5.17 11.44
C ASP A 39 8.87 6.08 12.63
N LYS A 40 9.13 5.64 13.85
CA LYS A 40 8.99 6.43 15.09
C LYS A 40 10.25 6.32 15.96
N GLU A 41 11.42 6.54 15.37
CA GLU A 41 12.71 6.32 16.04
C GLU A 41 12.90 7.15 17.33
N ASN A 42 12.23 8.29 17.43
CA ASN A 42 12.28 9.12 18.63
C ASN A 42 11.58 8.50 19.85
N VAL A 43 10.79 7.41 19.63
CA VAL A 43 10.03 6.72 20.70
C VAL A 43 10.35 5.23 20.75
N LEU A 44 10.44 4.55 19.60
CA LEU A 44 10.51 3.09 19.52
C LEU A 44 11.92 2.57 19.23
N SER A 45 12.37 1.58 19.99
CA SER A 45 13.66 0.90 19.74
C SER A 45 13.64 0.10 18.44
N SER A 46 12.50 -0.53 18.08
CA SER A 46 12.30 -1.20 16.79
C SER A 46 12.48 -0.25 15.61
N SER A 47 12.00 0.99 15.72
CA SER A 47 12.18 2.02 14.70
C SER A 47 13.62 2.51 14.57
N LYS A 48 14.42 2.49 15.64
CA LYS A 48 15.87 2.78 15.54
C LYS A 48 16.59 1.70 14.74
N LEU A 49 16.28 0.42 14.99
CA LEU A 49 16.81 -0.69 14.20
C LEU A 49 16.35 -0.58 12.75
N TRP A 50 15.06 -0.26 12.51
CA TRP A 50 14.51 -0.03 11.17
C TRP A 50 15.33 0.97 10.38
N ARG A 51 15.53 2.17 10.92
CA ARG A 51 16.29 3.25 10.27
C ARG A 51 17.74 2.87 10.01
N GLN A 52 18.37 2.16 10.93
CA GLN A 52 19.72 1.63 10.75
C GLN A 52 19.79 0.70 9.55
N VAL A 53 18.89 -0.28 9.46
CA VAL A 53 18.86 -1.26 8.35
C VAL A 53 18.57 -0.57 7.02
N VAL A 54 17.64 0.39 6.97
CA VAL A 54 17.36 1.17 5.75
C VAL A 54 18.63 1.89 5.27
N ASN A 55 19.38 2.52 6.17
CA ASN A 55 20.62 3.22 5.81
C ASN A 55 21.73 2.28 5.33
N GLU A 56 21.79 1.07 5.85
CA GLU A 56 22.75 0.06 5.41
C GLU A 56 22.38 -0.47 4.01
N VAL A 57 21.11 -0.82 3.79
CA VAL A 57 20.63 -1.32 2.49
C VAL A 57 20.74 -0.24 1.40
N LYS A 58 20.58 1.04 1.75
CA LYS A 58 20.74 2.17 0.83
C LYS A 58 22.08 2.14 0.07
N ALA A 59 23.14 1.62 0.67
CA ALA A 59 24.46 1.55 0.02
C ALA A 59 24.45 0.71 -1.27
N ASP A 60 23.53 -0.25 -1.39
CA ASP A 60 23.37 -1.11 -2.57
C ASP A 60 22.54 -0.41 -3.67
N TYR A 61 21.92 0.74 -3.38
CA TYR A 61 21.01 1.47 -4.27
C TYR A 61 21.38 2.96 -4.41
N PRO A 62 22.57 3.27 -4.94
CA PRO A 62 23.11 4.64 -4.97
C PRO A 62 22.23 5.64 -5.75
N ASP A 63 21.43 5.15 -6.70
CA ASP A 63 20.56 5.96 -7.56
C ASP A 63 19.22 6.33 -6.91
N VAL A 64 18.89 5.77 -5.73
CA VAL A 64 17.62 6.03 -5.05
C VAL A 64 17.80 7.07 -3.97
N GLU A 65 17.05 8.17 -4.08
CA GLU A 65 16.95 9.19 -3.03
C GLU A 65 16.15 8.62 -1.86
N VAL A 66 16.75 8.63 -0.68
CA VAL A 66 16.08 8.16 0.56
C VAL A 66 15.81 9.33 1.48
N ASN A 67 14.56 9.48 1.90
CA ASN A 67 14.13 10.40 2.93
C ASN A 67 13.53 9.63 4.12
N HIS A 68 13.86 10.07 5.34
CA HIS A 68 13.27 9.52 6.56
C HIS A 68 12.23 10.50 7.13
N LEU A 69 11.03 10.01 7.40
CA LEU A 69 9.98 10.77 8.09
C LEU A 69 9.52 10.03 9.35
N LEU A 70 9.17 10.79 10.37
CA LEU A 70 8.37 10.25 11.47
C LEU A 70 6.94 10.02 10.98
N VAL A 71 6.27 8.99 11.49
CA VAL A 71 4.94 8.58 11.04
C VAL A 71 3.91 9.70 11.13
N ASP A 72 3.94 10.50 12.17
CA ASP A 72 3.07 11.67 12.35
C ASP A 72 3.30 12.77 11.30
N ALA A 73 4.55 13.01 10.92
CA ALA A 73 4.88 13.94 9.84
C ALA A 73 4.45 13.36 8.47
N CYS A 74 4.63 12.05 8.26
CA CYS A 74 4.18 11.37 7.03
C CYS A 74 2.67 11.49 6.84
N SER A 75 1.86 11.24 7.89
CA SER A 75 0.41 11.41 7.90
C SER A 75 0.00 12.83 7.46
N MET A 76 0.58 13.87 8.07
CA MET A 76 0.31 15.25 7.66
C MET A 76 0.68 15.50 6.17
N HIS A 77 1.81 14.96 5.73
CA HIS A 77 2.27 15.16 4.35
C HIS A 77 1.45 14.37 3.32
N LEU A 78 0.88 13.24 3.67
CA LEU A 78 -0.05 12.51 2.79
C LEU A 78 -1.28 13.37 2.45
N ILE A 79 -1.78 14.16 3.40
CA ILE A 79 -2.91 15.06 3.17
C ILE A 79 -2.48 16.33 2.41
N THR A 80 -1.36 16.94 2.84
CA THR A 80 -0.99 18.28 2.35
C THR A 80 -0.18 18.26 1.06
N HIS A 81 0.66 17.25 0.85
CA HIS A 81 1.60 17.15 -0.26
C HIS A 81 1.75 15.70 -0.78
N PRO A 82 0.64 14.99 -1.13
CA PRO A 82 0.69 13.57 -1.49
C PRO A 82 1.62 13.27 -2.69
N THR A 83 1.76 14.19 -3.62
CA THR A 83 2.56 14.02 -4.85
C THR A 83 4.07 13.97 -4.60
N GLN A 84 4.54 14.34 -3.42
CA GLN A 84 5.96 14.21 -3.07
C GLN A 84 6.40 12.77 -2.88
N PHE A 85 5.48 11.88 -2.51
CA PHE A 85 5.77 10.47 -2.29
C PHE A 85 5.80 9.68 -3.60
N ASP A 86 6.75 8.77 -3.70
CA ASP A 86 6.83 7.77 -4.77
C ASP A 86 6.64 6.36 -4.21
N VAL A 87 7.57 5.91 -3.38
CA VAL A 87 7.45 4.68 -2.60
C VAL A 87 7.60 5.02 -1.13
N ILE A 88 6.71 4.50 -0.31
CA ILE A 88 6.78 4.58 1.15
C ILE A 88 7.07 3.17 1.67
N VAL A 89 8.03 3.04 2.59
CA VAL A 89 8.29 1.81 3.32
C VAL A 89 8.18 2.07 4.82
N THR A 90 7.44 1.21 5.50
CA THR A 90 7.21 1.32 6.95
C THR A 90 6.88 -0.05 7.55
N GLU A 91 6.87 -0.14 8.87
CA GLU A 91 6.43 -1.34 9.57
C GLU A 91 4.90 -1.52 9.49
N ASN A 92 4.41 -2.70 9.91
CA ASN A 92 3.04 -3.14 9.68
C ASN A 92 1.98 -2.19 10.25
N LEU A 93 2.06 -1.81 11.54
CA LEU A 93 1.04 -0.99 12.20
C LEU A 93 0.93 0.42 11.59
N PHE A 94 2.07 1.04 11.31
CA PHE A 94 2.07 2.36 10.66
C PHE A 94 1.64 2.25 9.20
N GLY A 95 2.02 1.17 8.52
CA GLY A 95 1.63 0.90 7.14
C GLY A 95 0.13 0.76 6.97
N ASP A 96 -0.52 0.02 7.87
CA ASP A 96 -1.96 -0.17 7.90
C ASP A 96 -2.69 1.18 8.00
N ILE A 97 -2.32 2.00 8.98
CA ILE A 97 -2.93 3.32 9.18
C ILE A 97 -2.68 4.27 7.99
N LEU A 98 -1.43 4.34 7.52
CA LEU A 98 -1.06 5.27 6.44
C LEU A 98 -1.62 4.84 5.08
N SER A 99 -1.80 3.54 4.83
CA SER A 99 -2.39 3.06 3.57
C SER A 99 -3.89 3.38 3.51
N ASP A 100 -4.61 3.24 4.62
CA ASP A 100 -6.02 3.63 4.70
C ASP A 100 -6.18 5.15 4.52
N GLU A 101 -5.34 5.95 5.17
CA GLU A 101 -5.32 7.40 4.97
C GLU A 101 -5.02 7.76 3.50
N ALA A 102 -4.02 7.15 2.90
CA ALA A 102 -3.66 7.38 1.50
C ALA A 102 -4.76 6.96 0.52
N SER A 103 -5.58 5.97 0.86
CA SER A 103 -6.68 5.49 0.01
C SER A 103 -7.80 6.52 -0.18
N VAL A 104 -7.87 7.52 0.68
CA VAL A 104 -8.82 8.65 0.54
C VAL A 104 -8.43 9.57 -0.63
N ILE A 105 -7.15 9.64 -0.99
CA ILE A 105 -6.65 10.54 -2.04
C ILE A 105 -7.28 10.22 -3.41
N PRO A 106 -7.36 8.97 -3.89
CA PRO A 106 -8.04 8.62 -5.13
C PRO A 106 -9.57 8.64 -5.03
N GLY A 107 -10.14 8.85 -3.85
CA GLY A 107 -11.56 9.05 -3.63
C GLY A 107 -12.35 7.84 -3.12
N SER A 108 -11.77 6.65 -3.12
CA SER A 108 -12.42 5.43 -2.59
C SER A 108 -11.40 4.37 -2.19
N LEU A 109 -11.63 3.76 -1.03
CA LEU A 109 -10.93 2.56 -0.56
C LEU A 109 -11.09 1.38 -1.56
N GLY A 110 -12.22 1.35 -2.27
CA GLY A 110 -12.51 0.35 -3.30
C GLY A 110 -11.63 0.40 -4.55
N LEU A 111 -10.70 1.36 -4.63
CA LEU A 111 -9.70 1.46 -5.70
C LEU A 111 -8.33 0.87 -5.33
N SER A 112 -8.11 0.49 -4.09
CA SER A 112 -6.79 0.16 -3.59
C SER A 112 -6.51 -1.35 -3.68
N PRO A 113 -5.59 -1.78 -4.55
CA PRO A 113 -5.12 -3.16 -4.60
C PRO A 113 -4.09 -3.44 -3.52
N SER A 114 -3.93 -4.70 -3.16
CA SER A 114 -2.89 -5.17 -2.26
C SER A 114 -2.28 -6.49 -2.72
N ALA A 115 -1.03 -6.72 -2.29
CA ALA A 115 -0.32 -7.97 -2.48
C ALA A 115 0.56 -8.27 -1.27
N SER A 116 0.47 -9.48 -0.74
CA SER A 116 1.32 -9.98 0.33
C SER A 116 2.28 -11.04 -0.23
N PHE A 117 3.57 -10.89 0.08
CA PHE A 117 4.62 -11.78 -0.39
C PHE A 117 5.24 -12.52 0.79
N GLY A 118 5.06 -13.82 0.83
CA GLY A 118 5.71 -14.69 1.81
C GLY A 118 7.14 -15.02 1.41
N GLU A 119 7.97 -15.32 2.41
CA GLU A 119 9.39 -15.65 2.23
C GLU A 119 9.61 -16.88 1.33
N GLN A 120 8.72 -17.87 1.40
CA GLN A 120 8.79 -19.11 0.63
C GLN A 120 8.11 -19.05 -0.74
N GLY A 121 7.80 -17.85 -1.24
CA GLY A 121 7.20 -17.64 -2.56
C GLY A 121 5.67 -17.70 -2.57
N THR A 122 5.01 -17.97 -1.45
CA THR A 122 3.54 -17.85 -1.34
C THR A 122 3.14 -16.39 -1.49
N ARG A 123 2.11 -16.12 -2.28
CA ARG A 123 1.61 -14.76 -2.53
C ARG A 123 0.11 -14.71 -2.40
N LEU A 124 -0.39 -13.63 -1.82
CA LEU A 124 -1.82 -13.34 -1.71
C LEU A 124 -2.10 -12.00 -2.37
N TYR A 125 -3.16 -11.93 -3.16
CA TYR A 125 -3.61 -10.72 -3.84
C TYR A 125 -5.06 -10.47 -3.47
N GLU A 126 -5.32 -9.32 -2.87
CA GLU A 126 -6.64 -8.93 -2.40
C GLU A 126 -6.76 -7.40 -2.38
N PRO A 127 -7.96 -6.80 -2.46
CA PRO A 127 -8.12 -5.39 -2.19
C PRO A 127 -7.88 -5.11 -0.71
N ILE A 128 -7.49 -3.88 -0.36
CA ILE A 128 -7.21 -3.52 1.05
C ILE A 128 -8.48 -3.41 1.90
N HIS A 129 -9.64 -3.20 1.28
CA HIS A 129 -10.91 -3.05 2.02
C HIS A 129 -11.39 -4.36 2.64
N GLY A 130 -12.10 -4.27 3.76
CA GLY A 130 -12.73 -5.41 4.43
C GLY A 130 -13.98 -5.93 3.69
N SER A 131 -14.73 -6.80 4.36
CA SER A 131 -15.90 -7.50 3.80
C SER A 131 -17.16 -6.66 3.66
N ALA A 132 -17.22 -5.46 4.26
CA ALA A 132 -18.34 -4.52 4.21
C ALA A 132 -19.73 -5.18 4.34
N PRO A 133 -20.03 -5.83 5.47
CA PRO A 133 -21.24 -6.64 5.64
C PRO A 133 -22.53 -5.82 5.50
N ASP A 134 -22.47 -4.52 5.73
CA ASP A 134 -23.57 -3.58 5.59
C ASP A 134 -24.07 -3.39 4.15
N ILE A 135 -23.23 -3.64 3.16
CA ILE A 135 -23.60 -3.59 1.73
C ILE A 135 -23.63 -4.99 1.06
N ALA A 136 -23.47 -6.05 1.82
CA ALA A 136 -23.49 -7.42 1.29
C ALA A 136 -24.81 -7.71 0.54
N ASN A 137 -24.74 -8.37 -0.60
CA ASN A 137 -25.86 -8.73 -1.49
C ASN A 137 -26.66 -7.52 -2.06
N GLN A 138 -26.12 -6.29 -1.99
CA GLN A 138 -26.79 -5.09 -2.52
C GLN A 138 -26.32 -4.68 -3.93
N ASP A 139 -25.35 -5.39 -4.51
CA ASP A 139 -24.75 -5.09 -5.82
C ASP A 139 -24.18 -3.66 -5.92
N LYS A 140 -23.54 -3.19 -4.82
CA LYS A 140 -23.03 -1.82 -4.66
C LYS A 140 -21.52 -1.72 -4.55
N ALA A 141 -20.84 -2.83 -4.18
CA ALA A 141 -19.40 -2.82 -3.94
C ALA A 141 -18.63 -2.41 -5.20
N ASN A 142 -17.60 -1.59 -5.00
CA ASN A 142 -16.68 -1.21 -6.07
C ASN A 142 -15.76 -2.40 -6.41
N PRO A 143 -15.78 -2.93 -7.65
CA PRO A 143 -14.96 -4.09 -8.01
C PRO A 143 -13.54 -3.73 -8.44
N PHE A 144 -13.19 -2.45 -8.58
CA PHE A 144 -11.92 -2.03 -9.18
C PHE A 144 -10.71 -2.47 -8.35
N GLY A 145 -10.79 -2.41 -7.01
CA GLY A 145 -9.70 -2.86 -6.15
C GLY A 145 -9.33 -4.33 -6.37
N MET A 146 -10.33 -5.21 -6.55
CA MET A 146 -10.08 -6.62 -6.87
C MET A 146 -9.46 -6.78 -8.26
N VAL A 147 -9.94 -6.04 -9.26
CA VAL A 147 -9.41 -6.10 -10.63
C VAL A 147 -7.97 -5.56 -10.67
N LEU A 148 -7.67 -4.51 -9.93
CA LEU A 148 -6.31 -3.98 -9.81
C LEU A 148 -5.40 -4.95 -9.03
N SER A 149 -5.92 -5.69 -8.04
CA SER A 149 -5.19 -6.78 -7.37
C SER A 149 -4.88 -7.94 -8.34
N LEU A 150 -5.80 -8.24 -9.26
CA LEU A 150 -5.53 -9.18 -10.35
C LEU A 150 -4.42 -8.66 -11.28
N ALA A 151 -4.38 -7.36 -11.57
CA ALA A 151 -3.29 -6.77 -12.36
C ALA A 151 -1.93 -6.95 -11.66
N LEU A 152 -1.87 -6.75 -10.34
CA LEU A 152 -0.68 -7.07 -9.55
C LEU A 152 -0.29 -8.56 -9.64
N CYS A 153 -1.26 -9.47 -9.56
CA CYS A 153 -1.02 -10.90 -9.72
C CYS A 153 -0.44 -11.24 -11.09
N LEU A 154 -1.01 -10.69 -12.15
CA LEU A 154 -0.54 -10.88 -13.53
C LEU A 154 0.91 -10.42 -13.67
N LYS A 155 1.26 -9.27 -13.12
CA LYS A 155 2.60 -8.71 -13.19
C LYS A 155 3.59 -9.47 -12.32
N GLU A 156 3.30 -9.61 -11.03
CA GLU A 156 4.27 -10.04 -10.01
C GLU A 156 4.40 -11.57 -9.89
N SER A 157 3.36 -12.35 -10.26
CA SER A 157 3.37 -13.80 -10.16
C SER A 157 3.41 -14.51 -11.50
N LEU A 158 2.70 -13.97 -12.50
CA LEU A 158 2.50 -14.64 -13.77
C LEU A 158 3.37 -14.10 -14.91
N ASN A 159 4.18 -13.08 -14.65
CA ASN A 159 5.03 -12.40 -15.64
C ASN A 159 4.26 -11.93 -16.90
N GLN A 160 3.01 -11.52 -16.70
CA GLN A 160 2.12 -11.03 -17.75
C GLN A 160 2.00 -9.50 -17.69
N GLU A 161 3.11 -8.80 -17.79
CA GLU A 161 3.18 -7.34 -17.60
C GLU A 161 2.27 -6.59 -18.58
N GLN A 162 2.24 -6.99 -19.87
CA GLN A 162 1.39 -6.35 -20.88
C GLN A 162 -0.10 -6.48 -20.54
N ALA A 163 -0.54 -7.67 -20.10
CA ALA A 163 -1.92 -7.90 -19.70
C ALA A 163 -2.30 -7.09 -18.45
N ALA A 164 -1.38 -6.96 -17.48
CA ALA A 164 -1.57 -6.11 -16.31
C ALA A 164 -1.77 -4.65 -16.70
N ILE A 165 -0.92 -4.10 -17.56
CA ILE A 165 -1.01 -2.72 -18.06
C ILE A 165 -2.34 -2.47 -18.80
N GLU A 166 -2.77 -3.42 -19.62
CA GLU A 166 -4.04 -3.30 -20.36
C GLU A 166 -5.25 -3.30 -19.42
N LEU A 167 -5.20 -4.15 -18.39
CA LEU A 167 -6.25 -4.22 -17.37
C LEU A 167 -6.33 -2.92 -16.56
N GLU A 168 -5.20 -2.39 -16.10
CA GLU A 168 -5.13 -1.10 -15.41
C GLU A 168 -5.67 0.05 -16.28
N LYS A 169 -5.24 0.12 -17.54
CA LYS A 169 -5.73 1.12 -18.50
C LYS A 169 -7.24 1.04 -18.69
N HIS A 170 -7.79 -0.17 -18.73
CA HIS A 170 -9.23 -0.37 -18.86
C HIS A 170 -9.99 0.16 -17.64
N VAL A 171 -9.53 -0.17 -16.42
CA VAL A 171 -10.08 0.37 -15.17
C VAL A 171 -10.05 1.91 -15.18
N PHE A 172 -8.89 2.53 -15.46
CA PHE A 172 -8.78 3.98 -15.50
C PHE A 172 -9.63 4.63 -16.59
N LYS A 173 -9.86 3.97 -17.71
CA LYS A 173 -10.79 4.44 -18.76
C LYS A 173 -12.23 4.47 -18.25
N LEU A 174 -12.69 3.43 -17.56
CA LEU A 174 -14.02 3.37 -16.95
C LEU A 174 -14.20 4.49 -15.91
N ILE A 175 -13.22 4.68 -15.03
CA ILE A 175 -13.25 5.76 -14.02
C ILE A 175 -13.35 7.14 -14.70
N LYS A 176 -12.52 7.40 -15.71
CA LYS A 176 -12.54 8.67 -16.45
C LYS A 176 -13.83 8.94 -17.20
N SER A 177 -14.53 7.91 -17.64
CA SER A 177 -15.82 8.04 -18.32
C SER A 177 -17.02 8.16 -17.36
N GLY A 178 -16.79 8.12 -16.04
CA GLY A 178 -17.85 8.13 -15.03
C GLY A 178 -18.60 6.80 -14.91
N HIS A 179 -18.09 5.73 -15.52
CA HIS A 179 -18.67 4.38 -15.44
C HIS A 179 -18.20 3.73 -14.12
N THR A 180 -18.74 4.19 -13.01
CA THR A 180 -18.29 3.89 -11.64
C THR A 180 -19.46 3.62 -10.71
N THR A 181 -19.14 3.03 -9.56
CA THR A 181 -20.07 2.81 -8.45
C THR A 181 -20.27 4.07 -7.62
N ALA A 182 -21.21 4.06 -6.69
CA ALA A 182 -21.64 5.23 -5.93
C ALA A 182 -20.54 5.86 -5.03
N ASP A 183 -19.59 5.08 -4.56
CA ASP A 183 -18.44 5.53 -3.77
C ASP A 183 -17.51 6.48 -4.55
N LEU A 184 -17.50 6.37 -5.88
CA LEU A 184 -16.80 7.27 -6.81
C LEU A 184 -17.75 8.29 -7.48
N GLY A 185 -18.96 8.47 -6.95
CA GLY A 185 -19.94 9.41 -7.48
C GLY A 185 -20.68 8.90 -8.73
N GLY A 186 -20.51 7.65 -9.14
CA GLY A 186 -21.24 7.04 -10.24
C GLY A 186 -22.59 6.46 -9.82
N SER A 187 -23.29 5.86 -10.79
CA SER A 187 -24.62 5.28 -10.59
C SER A 187 -24.69 3.78 -10.95
N HIS A 188 -23.58 3.19 -11.38
CA HIS A 188 -23.54 1.80 -11.82
C HIS A 188 -23.49 0.83 -10.64
N LYS A 189 -24.10 -0.32 -10.83
CA LYS A 189 -23.98 -1.44 -9.90
C LYS A 189 -22.70 -2.21 -10.15
N THR A 190 -22.24 -2.96 -9.14
CA THR A 190 -21.06 -3.84 -9.25
C THR A 190 -21.13 -4.72 -10.52
N SER A 191 -22.29 -5.35 -10.75
CA SER A 191 -22.54 -6.27 -11.88
C SER A 191 -22.60 -5.60 -13.24
N GLU A 192 -22.61 -4.28 -13.31
CA GLU A 192 -22.72 -3.49 -14.56
C GLU A 192 -21.37 -2.93 -15.02
N ILE A 193 -20.38 -2.84 -14.11
CA ILE A 193 -19.10 -2.15 -14.36
C ILE A 193 -18.31 -2.73 -15.54
N PHE A 194 -18.37 -4.04 -15.77
CA PHE A 194 -17.63 -4.72 -16.84
C PHE A 194 -18.52 -5.33 -17.93
N LYS A 195 -19.74 -4.82 -18.08
CA LYS A 195 -20.64 -5.14 -19.20
C LYS A 195 -20.47 -4.14 -20.32
#